data_8bd93260dda40fdafce1f95eb832041c
#
_entry.id   8bd93260dda40fdafce1f95eb832041c
#
_cell.length_a   1.000
_cell.length_b   1.000
_cell.length_c   1.000
_cell.angle_alpha   90.00
_cell.angle_beta   90.00
_cell.angle_gamma   90.00
#
_symmetry.space_group_name_H-M   'P 1'
#
loop_
_entity.id
_entity.type
_entity.pdbx_description
1 polymer ?
#
loop_
_entity_poly.entity_id
_entity_poly.type
_entity_poly.pdbx_seq_one_letter_code
_entity_poly.pdbx_strand_id
1 'polypeptide(L)'
;MTTTMGHIGISLPNIEEGVKWYSDTFDLYQLSDIMEASIDNEGIFCEIEKNIFGEKHKKFKVVHLCTSDGFGIELFEFVDPINEQPADNFEYWKTGLFHIALTVKNIEEICSKIASTGGKQRSKMWKPWQNKSYKICYCEDPWGTVLEINSHPYSAIWSNYSTNHQL
;
A
#
# COMPACT_ATOMS: atom_id res chain seq x y z
N MET A 1 7.81 -12.32 -22.98
CA MET A 1 8.21 -11.39 -21.88
C MET A 1 7.28 -11.63 -20.72
N THR A 2 7.82 -11.85 -19.55
CA THR A 2 7.02 -11.95 -18.30
C THR A 2 7.08 -10.59 -17.62
N THR A 3 5.91 -9.96 -17.39
CA THR A 3 5.79 -8.75 -16.60
C THR A 3 5.58 -9.13 -15.13
N THR A 4 6.33 -8.51 -14.25
CA THR A 4 6.16 -8.64 -12.80
C THR A 4 5.84 -7.27 -12.21
N MET A 5 5.13 -7.25 -11.09
CA MET A 5 4.96 -6.02 -10.33
C MET A 5 6.26 -5.73 -9.57
N GLY A 6 6.78 -4.52 -9.71
CA GLY A 6 8.01 -4.10 -9.02
C GLY A 6 7.71 -3.55 -7.63
N HIS A 7 7.01 -2.42 -7.58
CA HIS A 7 6.67 -1.73 -6.34
C HIS A 7 5.42 -0.87 -6.51
N ILE A 8 4.97 -0.31 -5.39
CA ILE A 8 3.95 0.73 -5.33
C ILE A 8 4.45 1.87 -4.43
N GLY A 9 4.12 3.12 -4.78
CA GLY A 9 4.38 4.30 -3.97
C GLY A 9 3.15 4.71 -3.16
N ILE A 10 3.34 5.00 -1.88
CA ILE A 10 2.30 5.47 -0.94
C ILE A 10 2.78 6.77 -0.31
N SER A 11 1.99 7.82 -0.44
CA SER A 11 2.25 9.11 0.23
C SER A 11 1.53 9.16 1.57
N LEU A 12 2.23 9.62 2.61
CA LEU A 12 1.72 9.71 3.98
C LEU A 12 2.35 10.90 4.72
N PRO A 13 1.71 11.44 5.77
CA PRO A 13 2.17 12.70 6.39
C PRO A 13 3.35 12.56 7.34
N ASN A 14 3.74 11.34 7.76
CA ASN A 14 4.86 11.09 8.66
C ASN A 14 5.52 9.75 8.29
N ILE A 15 6.71 9.80 7.71
CA ILE A 15 7.38 8.62 7.17
C ILE A 15 7.86 7.66 8.27
N GLU A 16 8.32 8.18 9.41
CA GLU A 16 8.79 7.38 10.54
C GLU A 16 7.65 6.55 11.14
N GLU A 17 6.47 7.16 11.30
CA GLU A 17 5.25 6.45 11.72
C GLU A 17 4.81 5.43 10.66
N GLY A 18 4.92 5.79 9.38
CA GLY A 18 4.62 4.91 8.25
C GLY A 18 5.48 3.66 8.25
N VAL A 19 6.80 3.82 8.33
CA VAL A 19 7.75 2.69 8.41
C VAL A 19 7.38 1.76 9.57
N LYS A 20 7.18 2.35 10.75
CA LYS A 20 6.83 1.55 11.94
C LYS A 20 5.52 0.80 11.74
N TRP A 21 4.48 1.47 11.29
CA TRP A 21 3.15 0.87 11.15
C TRP A 21 3.12 -0.26 10.10
N TYR A 22 3.69 -0.02 8.91
CA TYR A 22 3.72 -1.00 7.83
C TYR A 22 4.61 -2.21 8.18
N SER A 23 5.79 -1.97 8.76
CA SER A 23 6.67 -3.05 9.20
C SER A 23 6.04 -3.89 10.32
N ASP A 24 5.51 -3.25 11.35
CA ASP A 24 4.86 -3.95 12.45
C ASP A 24 3.60 -4.72 12.00
N THR A 25 2.80 -4.15 11.09
CA THR A 25 1.51 -4.73 10.70
C THR A 25 1.67 -5.88 9.73
N PHE A 26 2.58 -5.76 8.75
CA PHE A 26 2.71 -6.70 7.64
C PHE A 26 4.05 -7.43 7.59
N ASP A 27 4.90 -7.27 8.60
CA ASP A 27 6.23 -7.89 8.67
C ASP A 27 7.09 -7.54 7.45
N LEU A 28 7.09 -6.23 7.08
CA LEU A 28 7.86 -5.76 5.94
C LEU A 28 9.33 -5.51 6.31
N TYR A 29 10.22 -5.78 5.36
CA TYR A 29 11.64 -5.49 5.49
C TYR A 29 11.93 -4.07 5.03
N GLN A 30 12.66 -3.29 5.84
CA GLN A 30 13.19 -2.02 5.42
C GLN A 30 14.50 -2.25 4.65
N LEU A 31 14.54 -1.79 3.38
CA LEU A 31 15.67 -1.99 2.46
C LEU A 31 16.68 -0.84 2.51
N SER A 32 16.26 0.36 2.89
CA SER A 32 17.11 1.56 2.94
C SER A 32 16.82 2.36 4.20
N ASP A 33 17.76 3.21 4.61
CA ASP A 33 17.45 4.28 5.53
C ASP A 33 16.43 5.24 4.91
N ILE A 34 15.78 6.07 5.75
CA ILE A 34 14.95 7.17 5.28
C ILE A 34 15.89 8.19 4.61
N MET A 35 15.65 8.46 3.33
CA MET A 35 16.39 9.42 2.53
C MET A 35 15.61 10.72 2.42
N GLU A 36 16.29 11.84 2.57
CA GLU A 36 15.73 13.17 2.34
C GLU A 36 16.21 13.70 0.99
N ALA A 37 15.27 14.12 0.17
CA ALA A 37 15.50 14.69 -1.15
C ALA A 37 15.03 16.14 -1.19
N SER A 38 15.84 17.02 -1.80
CA SER A 38 15.55 18.44 -1.95
C SER A 38 15.96 18.93 -3.34
N ILE A 39 15.16 19.83 -3.91
CA ILE A 39 15.48 20.48 -5.20
C ILE A 39 16.80 21.26 -5.16
N ASP A 40 17.25 21.66 -3.98
CA ASP A 40 18.52 22.38 -3.77
C ASP A 40 19.75 21.44 -3.75
N ASN A 41 19.52 20.11 -3.70
CA ASN A 41 20.59 19.13 -3.78
C ASN A 41 21.14 19.05 -5.22
N GLU A 42 22.40 18.62 -5.33
CA GLU A 42 23.06 18.37 -6.61
C GLU A 42 23.20 16.86 -6.86
N GLY A 43 23.29 16.48 -8.13
CA GLY A 43 23.56 15.12 -8.55
C GLY A 43 22.41 14.46 -9.29
N ILE A 44 22.67 13.24 -9.78
CA ILE A 44 21.77 12.53 -10.70
C ILE A 44 20.37 12.26 -10.08
N PHE A 45 20.31 11.99 -8.79
CA PHE A 45 19.01 11.74 -8.13
C PHE A 45 18.14 13.01 -8.12
N CYS A 46 18.72 14.18 -7.86
CA CYS A 46 18.01 15.44 -7.92
C CYS A 46 17.50 15.75 -9.34
N GLU A 47 18.28 15.43 -10.37
CA GLU A 47 17.83 15.57 -11.77
C GLU A 47 16.65 14.66 -12.08
N ILE A 48 16.68 13.40 -11.59
CA ILE A 48 15.59 12.43 -11.73
C ILE A 48 14.33 12.96 -11.03
N GLU A 49 14.45 13.44 -9.80
CA GLU A 49 13.33 13.96 -8.99
C GLU A 49 12.69 15.18 -9.67
N LYS A 50 13.49 16.13 -10.14
CA LYS A 50 13.00 17.29 -10.91
C LYS A 50 12.25 16.87 -12.18
N ASN A 51 12.72 15.82 -12.84
CA ASN A 51 12.08 15.29 -14.05
C ASN A 51 10.75 14.61 -13.74
N ILE A 52 10.66 13.87 -12.62
CA ILE A 52 9.45 13.13 -12.22
C ILE A 52 8.39 14.07 -11.63
N PHE A 53 8.77 14.90 -10.64
CA PHE A 53 7.84 15.71 -9.87
C PHE A 53 7.69 17.15 -10.36
N GLY A 54 8.59 17.60 -11.23
CA GLY A 54 8.62 18.96 -11.77
C GLY A 54 9.09 20.02 -10.76
N GLU A 55 9.00 21.29 -11.15
CA GLU A 55 9.53 22.42 -10.37
C GLU A 55 8.70 22.76 -9.11
N LYS A 56 7.49 22.22 -8.98
CA LYS A 56 6.63 22.45 -7.80
C LYS A 56 7.10 21.67 -6.57
N HIS A 57 7.79 20.57 -6.81
CA HIS A 57 8.40 19.78 -5.77
C HIS A 57 9.66 20.47 -5.26
N LYS A 58 9.80 20.60 -3.93
CA LYS A 58 11.00 21.17 -3.30
C LYS A 58 11.67 20.20 -2.34
N LYS A 59 10.88 19.46 -1.56
CA LYS A 59 11.44 18.58 -0.53
C LYS A 59 10.48 17.43 -0.20
N PHE A 60 11.04 16.21 -0.10
CA PHE A 60 10.34 15.02 0.42
C PHE A 60 11.33 14.09 1.12
N LYS A 61 10.77 13.13 1.86
CA LYS A 61 11.48 11.95 2.36
C LYS A 61 10.94 10.71 1.66
N VAL A 62 11.80 9.71 1.48
CA VAL A 62 11.44 8.42 0.90
C VAL A 62 12.15 7.29 1.62
N VAL A 63 11.48 6.15 1.72
CA VAL A 63 12.05 4.90 2.23
C VAL A 63 11.51 3.72 1.44
N HIS A 64 12.35 2.71 1.27
CA HIS A 64 12.03 1.50 0.54
C HIS A 64 11.79 0.35 1.53
N LEU A 65 10.59 -0.21 1.49
CA LEU A 65 10.21 -1.43 2.19
C LEU A 65 9.96 -2.53 1.18
N CYS A 66 9.98 -3.80 1.59
CA CYS A 66 9.53 -4.88 0.74
C CYS A 66 8.85 -6.00 1.53
N THR A 67 7.99 -6.72 0.83
CA THR A 67 7.37 -7.96 1.27
C THR A 67 8.36 -9.12 1.18
N SER A 68 8.04 -10.26 1.80
CA SER A 68 8.88 -11.45 1.79
C SER A 68 9.10 -12.07 0.41
N ASP A 69 8.24 -11.78 -0.58
CA ASP A 69 8.36 -12.19 -1.97
C ASP A 69 9.05 -11.15 -2.87
N GLY A 70 9.52 -10.04 -2.28
CA GLY A 70 10.31 -9.03 -2.96
C GLY A 70 9.49 -7.93 -3.65
N PHE A 71 8.18 -7.84 -3.42
CA PHE A 71 7.39 -6.71 -3.91
C PHE A 71 7.69 -5.45 -3.08
N GLY A 72 8.04 -4.34 -3.75
CA GLY A 72 8.43 -3.10 -3.09
C GLY A 72 7.25 -2.25 -2.64
N ILE A 73 7.43 -1.57 -1.50
CA ILE A 73 6.55 -0.49 -1.04
C ILE A 73 7.44 0.71 -0.75
N GLU A 74 7.28 1.77 -1.54
CA GLU A 74 7.93 3.04 -1.30
C GLU A 74 7.00 3.93 -0.48
N LEU A 75 7.45 4.41 0.67
CA LEU A 75 6.73 5.42 1.44
C LEU A 75 7.33 6.78 1.17
N PHE A 76 6.44 7.76 0.93
CA PHE A 76 6.81 9.16 0.69
C PHE A 76 6.17 10.07 1.73
N GLU A 77 6.96 10.99 2.26
CA GLU A 77 6.49 12.14 3.02
C GLU A 77 6.87 13.41 2.24
N PHE A 78 5.90 14.04 1.57
CA PHE A 78 6.15 15.32 0.92
C PHE A 78 6.11 16.44 1.96
N VAL A 79 7.22 17.19 2.04
CA VAL A 79 7.40 18.28 3.01
C VAL A 79 7.09 19.64 2.37
N ASP A 80 7.45 19.81 1.09
CA ASP A 80 7.12 20.98 0.28
C ASP A 80 6.92 20.57 -1.19
N PRO A 81 5.69 20.57 -1.71
CA PRO A 81 4.43 20.85 -0.98
C PRO A 81 4.14 19.79 0.08
N ILE A 82 3.46 20.19 1.14
CA ILE A 82 3.05 19.27 2.20
C ILE A 82 2.00 18.28 1.70
N ASN A 83 2.04 17.04 2.22
CA ASN A 83 1.01 16.04 1.93
C ASN A 83 -0.39 16.56 2.29
N GLU A 84 -1.32 16.42 1.36
CA GLU A 84 -2.74 16.64 1.59
C GLU A 84 -3.44 15.32 1.88
N GLN A 85 -4.09 15.21 3.02
CA GLN A 85 -4.86 14.01 3.36
C GLN A 85 -6.32 14.21 2.93
N PRO A 86 -6.87 13.38 2.03
CA PRO A 86 -8.26 13.45 1.64
C PRO A 86 -9.17 13.05 2.81
N ALA A 87 -10.39 13.58 2.82
CA ALA A 87 -11.39 13.29 3.85
C ALA A 87 -11.81 11.81 3.86
N ASP A 88 -11.89 11.18 2.70
CA ASP A 88 -12.14 9.75 2.51
C ASP A 88 -11.47 9.28 1.20
N ASN A 89 -10.71 8.19 1.27
CA ASN A 89 -10.11 7.55 0.10
C ASN A 89 -10.93 6.36 -0.43
N PHE A 90 -12.02 5.99 0.24
CA PHE A 90 -12.87 4.87 -0.19
C PHE A 90 -13.82 5.29 -1.34
N GLU A 91 -13.27 6.05 -2.28
CA GLU A 91 -13.99 6.61 -3.43
C GLU A 91 -13.75 5.75 -4.69
N TYR A 92 -14.19 4.48 -4.63
CA TYR A 92 -13.96 3.46 -5.67
C TYR A 92 -14.48 3.83 -7.07
N TRP A 93 -15.35 4.84 -7.17
CA TRP A 93 -15.89 5.36 -8.45
C TRP A 93 -14.95 6.35 -9.14
N LYS A 94 -13.89 6.82 -8.49
CA LYS A 94 -12.88 7.68 -9.13
C LYS A 94 -11.91 6.84 -9.96
N THR A 95 -11.62 7.31 -11.16
CA THR A 95 -10.64 6.67 -12.04
C THR A 95 -9.25 6.74 -11.42
N GLY A 96 -8.54 5.62 -11.39
CA GLY A 96 -7.18 5.50 -10.85
C GLY A 96 -7.00 4.27 -9.98
N LEU A 97 -5.95 4.26 -9.18
CA LEU A 97 -5.71 3.20 -8.20
C LEU A 97 -6.72 3.34 -7.06
N PHE A 98 -7.52 2.28 -6.84
CA PHE A 98 -8.49 2.27 -5.74
C PHE A 98 -7.92 1.63 -4.48
N HIS A 99 -7.26 0.48 -4.58
CA HIS A 99 -6.71 -0.24 -3.43
C HIS A 99 -5.44 -1.01 -3.77
N ILE A 100 -4.75 -1.42 -2.72
CA ILE A 100 -3.62 -2.35 -2.76
C ILE A 100 -4.06 -3.64 -2.07
N ALA A 101 -3.78 -4.80 -2.67
CA ALA A 101 -4.11 -6.08 -2.07
C ALA A 101 -2.87 -6.74 -1.45
N LEU A 102 -2.98 -7.19 -0.19
CA LEU A 102 -1.95 -7.90 0.56
C LEU A 102 -2.44 -9.28 0.99
N THR A 103 -1.62 -10.30 0.75
CA THR A 103 -1.90 -11.67 1.21
C THR A 103 -1.23 -11.91 2.55
N VAL A 104 -2.01 -12.36 3.53
CA VAL A 104 -1.54 -12.56 4.90
C VAL A 104 -1.87 -13.96 5.43
N LYS A 105 -1.08 -14.47 6.38
CA LYS A 105 -1.30 -15.80 6.98
C LYS A 105 -2.55 -15.86 7.86
N ASN A 106 -2.79 -14.80 8.66
CA ASN A 106 -3.91 -14.71 9.59
C ASN A 106 -4.68 -13.41 9.34
N ILE A 107 -5.70 -13.48 8.51
CA ILE A 107 -6.47 -12.30 8.10
C ILE A 107 -7.24 -11.67 9.27
N GLU A 108 -7.74 -12.48 10.22
CA GLU A 108 -8.47 -11.99 11.39
C GLU A 108 -7.57 -11.16 12.29
N GLU A 109 -6.37 -11.65 12.54
CA GLU A 109 -5.37 -10.97 13.37
C GLU A 109 -4.92 -9.65 12.73
N ILE A 110 -4.62 -9.67 11.42
CA ILE A 110 -4.19 -8.47 10.71
C ILE A 110 -5.30 -7.42 10.65
N CYS A 111 -6.54 -7.79 10.34
CA CYS A 111 -7.66 -6.85 10.34
C CYS A 111 -7.90 -6.25 11.74
N SER A 112 -7.78 -7.06 12.79
CA SER A 112 -7.87 -6.60 14.17
C SER A 112 -6.72 -5.64 14.53
N LYS A 113 -5.50 -5.96 14.12
CA LYS A 113 -4.31 -5.14 14.32
C LYS A 113 -4.44 -3.79 13.61
N ILE A 114 -4.84 -3.78 12.34
CA ILE A 114 -5.12 -2.55 11.59
C ILE A 114 -6.10 -1.67 12.38
N ALA A 115 -7.24 -2.23 12.80
CA ALA A 115 -8.27 -1.47 13.51
C ALA A 115 -7.81 -0.94 14.88
N SER A 116 -6.92 -1.67 15.58
CA SER A 116 -6.42 -1.28 16.89
C SER A 116 -5.24 -0.31 16.86
N THR A 117 -4.61 -0.13 15.69
CA THR A 117 -3.41 0.71 15.51
C THR A 117 -3.64 1.96 14.65
N GLY A 118 -4.86 2.49 14.66
CA GLY A 118 -5.22 3.74 13.99
C GLY A 118 -5.84 3.60 12.61
N GLY A 119 -5.75 2.42 11.99
CA GLY A 119 -6.45 2.12 10.74
C GLY A 119 -7.93 1.80 10.95
N LYS A 120 -8.62 1.36 9.90
CA LYS A 120 -10.04 1.02 9.93
C LYS A 120 -10.32 -0.26 9.18
N GLN A 121 -11.24 -1.08 9.69
CA GLN A 121 -11.87 -2.13 8.90
C GLN A 121 -13.12 -1.54 8.22
N ARG A 122 -13.12 -1.52 6.87
CA ARG A 122 -14.18 -0.90 6.04
C ARG A 122 -15.28 -1.87 5.63
N SER A 123 -14.98 -3.15 5.58
CA SER A 123 -15.96 -4.19 5.25
C SER A 123 -15.98 -5.29 6.29
N LYS A 124 -17.06 -6.04 6.34
CA LYS A 124 -17.01 -7.35 7.01
C LYS A 124 -16.06 -8.28 6.24
N MET A 125 -15.62 -9.33 6.91
CA MET A 125 -14.84 -10.38 6.28
C MET A 125 -15.75 -11.25 5.40
N TRP A 126 -15.43 -11.36 4.13
CA TRP A 126 -16.17 -12.09 3.14
C TRP A 126 -15.49 -13.41 2.77
N LYS A 127 -16.30 -14.43 2.46
CA LYS A 127 -15.89 -15.66 1.78
C LYS A 127 -16.42 -15.62 0.37
N PRO A 128 -15.58 -15.29 -0.64
CA PRO A 128 -16.05 -15.20 -2.03
C PRO A 128 -16.55 -16.54 -2.59
N TRP A 129 -16.08 -17.66 -2.03
CA TRP A 129 -16.47 -19.01 -2.44
C TRP A 129 -16.95 -19.81 -1.22
N GLN A 130 -18.20 -20.30 -1.25
CA GLN A 130 -18.79 -21.00 -0.11
C GLN A 130 -18.08 -22.30 0.25
N ASN A 131 -17.52 -22.99 -0.74
CA ASN A 131 -16.81 -24.26 -0.61
C ASN A 131 -15.31 -24.12 -0.37
N LYS A 132 -14.80 -22.92 -0.15
CA LYS A 132 -13.38 -22.61 0.10
C LYS A 132 -13.20 -21.85 1.41
N SER A 133 -12.01 -21.96 1.98
CA SER A 133 -11.62 -21.19 3.18
C SER A 133 -11.16 -19.76 2.89
N TYR A 134 -11.19 -19.35 1.62
CA TYR A 134 -10.69 -18.03 1.21
C TYR A 134 -11.49 -16.91 1.83
N LYS A 135 -10.79 -15.90 2.30
CA LYS A 135 -11.37 -14.71 2.94
C LYS A 135 -10.76 -13.45 2.36
N ILE A 136 -11.56 -12.43 2.26
CA ILE A 136 -11.16 -11.08 1.86
C ILE A 136 -11.79 -10.05 2.80
N CYS A 137 -11.08 -8.95 3.06
CA CYS A 137 -11.56 -7.85 3.87
C CYS A 137 -10.96 -6.54 3.40
N TYR A 138 -11.78 -5.49 3.26
CA TYR A 138 -11.28 -4.13 2.99
C TYR A 138 -11.01 -3.39 4.28
N CYS A 139 -9.83 -2.80 4.34
CA CYS A 139 -9.34 -1.99 5.44
C CYS A 139 -8.80 -0.64 4.93
N GLU A 140 -8.39 0.21 5.84
CA GLU A 140 -7.57 1.39 5.59
C GLU A 140 -6.41 1.43 6.57
N ASP A 141 -5.27 1.94 6.12
CA ASP A 141 -4.20 2.35 7.02
C ASP A 141 -4.61 3.60 7.83
N PRO A 142 -3.80 4.07 8.80
CA PRO A 142 -4.11 5.28 9.57
C PRO A 142 -4.29 6.55 8.75
N TRP A 143 -3.77 6.59 7.53
CA TRP A 143 -3.77 7.77 6.65
C TRP A 143 -4.77 7.65 5.49
N GLY A 144 -5.52 6.55 5.44
CA GLY A 144 -6.62 6.35 4.49
C GLY A 144 -6.25 5.58 3.23
N THR A 145 -5.05 5.00 3.11
CA THR A 145 -4.73 4.11 2.00
C THR A 145 -5.63 2.88 2.08
N VAL A 146 -6.36 2.60 1.01
CA VAL A 146 -7.29 1.46 0.96
C VAL A 146 -6.53 0.17 0.73
N LEU A 147 -6.72 -0.78 1.65
CA LEU A 147 -6.05 -2.08 1.67
C LEU A 147 -7.09 -3.20 1.54
N GLU A 148 -6.90 -4.08 0.56
CA GLU A 148 -7.61 -5.35 0.50
C GLU A 148 -6.75 -6.43 1.16
N ILE A 149 -7.24 -7.02 2.23
CA ILE A 149 -6.53 -8.08 2.95
C ILE A 149 -7.06 -9.43 2.51
N ASN A 150 -6.17 -10.28 2.00
CA ASN A 150 -6.47 -11.58 1.45
C ASN A 150 -5.84 -12.71 2.27
N SER A 151 -6.59 -13.76 2.57
CA SER A 151 -6.07 -14.94 3.26
C SER A 151 -5.26 -15.89 2.36
N HIS A 152 -5.34 -15.72 1.04
CA HIS A 152 -4.69 -16.57 0.03
C HIS A 152 -4.22 -15.70 -1.14
N PRO A 153 -3.23 -16.16 -1.93
CA PRO A 153 -2.78 -15.45 -3.12
C PRO A 153 -3.93 -15.17 -4.10
N TYR A 154 -3.87 -14.03 -4.76
CA TYR A 154 -4.87 -13.58 -5.74
C TYR A 154 -5.21 -14.65 -6.78
N SER A 155 -4.20 -15.30 -7.35
CA SER A 155 -4.38 -16.37 -8.32
C SER A 155 -5.13 -17.58 -7.74
N ALA A 156 -4.92 -17.92 -6.47
CA ALA A 156 -5.64 -19.02 -5.82
C ALA A 156 -7.13 -18.67 -5.61
N ILE A 157 -7.42 -17.42 -5.20
CA ILE A 157 -8.80 -16.97 -4.99
C ILE A 157 -9.57 -16.94 -6.30
N TRP A 158 -9.01 -16.40 -7.37
CA TRP A 158 -9.73 -16.08 -8.60
C TRP A 158 -9.54 -17.08 -9.73
N SER A 159 -8.55 -17.99 -9.70
CA SER A 159 -8.40 -19.05 -10.68
C SER A 159 -9.53 -20.10 -10.66
N ASN A 160 -10.34 -20.10 -9.61
CA ASN A 160 -11.52 -20.95 -9.51
C ASN A 160 -12.74 -20.37 -10.25
N TYR A 161 -12.62 -19.18 -10.81
CA TYR A 161 -13.69 -18.58 -11.60
C TYR A 161 -13.80 -19.34 -12.93
N SER A 162 -14.88 -20.09 -13.06
CA SER A 162 -15.25 -20.76 -14.32
C SER A 162 -16.37 -19.94 -14.94
N THR A 163 -16.29 -19.70 -16.25
CA THR A 163 -17.33 -19.00 -17.03
C THR A 163 -18.70 -19.71 -16.98
N ASN A 164 -18.75 -20.93 -16.42
CA ASN A 164 -19.97 -21.71 -16.25
C ASN A 164 -20.62 -21.56 -14.87
N HIS A 165 -20.05 -20.77 -13.97
CA HIS A 165 -20.68 -20.44 -12.69
C HIS A 165 -21.37 -19.08 -12.83
N GLN A 166 -22.69 -19.10 -12.96
CA GLN A 166 -23.52 -17.93 -12.71
C GLN A 166 -23.35 -17.52 -11.23
N LEU A 167 -23.04 -16.27 -11.02
CA LEU A 167 -23.04 -15.63 -9.70
C LEU A 167 -24.46 -15.64 -9.11
#